data_d59041d42c7dfed71c7128acf15d4a5c
#
_entry.id   d59041d42c7dfed71c7128acf15d4a5c
#
_cell.length_a   1.000
_cell.length_b   1.000
_cell.length_c   1.000
_cell.angle_alpha   90.00
_cell.angle_beta   90.00
_cell.angle_gamma   90.00
#
_symmetry.space_group_name_H-M   'P 1'
#
loop_
_entity.id
_entity.type
_entity.pdbx_description
1 polymer ?
#
loop_
_entity_poly.entity_id
_entity_poly.type
_entity_poly.pdbx_seq_one_letter_code
_entity_poly.pdbx_strand_id
1 'polypeptide(L)'
;MGTASGMPNFARAGSASPYKIKAGFVTAVYYGDAVRMWISGDDSSSAAGYITPWVNGDGAGGATKILVGIFLGCSYYSTSQKKTVYNNYYPGSDAAADVDCYVCDDPQSQWMVQAGSTACGFANIGTCVDVESTPVGNTTTGISGMHLTNTYTTTNTLPFKVVNLVTSPPGANGADITTGYNNVIVAFNNQQYKALLGV
;
A
#
# COMPACT_ATOMS: atom_id res chain seq x y z
N MET A 1 -30.88 1.03 18.41
CA MET A 1 -31.96 0.09 18.02
C MET A 1 -31.34 -1.00 17.17
N GLY A 2 -31.60 -2.26 17.50
CA GLY A 2 -31.19 -3.37 16.63
C GLY A 2 -32.08 -3.47 15.41
N THR A 3 -31.60 -4.11 14.35
CA THR A 3 -32.41 -4.50 13.21
C THR A 3 -33.43 -5.56 13.64
N ALA A 4 -34.42 -5.85 12.80
CA ALA A 4 -35.42 -6.90 13.06
C ALA A 4 -34.80 -8.30 13.25
N SER A 5 -33.54 -8.51 12.88
CA SER A 5 -32.76 -9.73 13.10
C SER A 5 -31.94 -9.70 14.40
N GLY A 6 -32.06 -8.67 15.24
CA GLY A 6 -31.31 -8.52 16.46
C GLY A 6 -29.86 -8.06 16.29
N MET A 7 -29.43 -7.75 15.05
CA MET A 7 -28.09 -7.20 14.81
C MET A 7 -28.03 -5.71 15.15
N PRO A 8 -26.92 -5.22 15.71
CA PRO A 8 -26.74 -3.79 15.93
C PRO A 8 -26.70 -3.06 14.56
N ASN A 9 -27.11 -1.79 14.56
CA ASN A 9 -27.08 -0.97 13.33
C ASN A 9 -25.68 -0.79 12.75
N PHE A 10 -24.66 -0.88 13.61
CA PHE A 10 -23.25 -0.90 13.24
C PHE A 10 -22.64 -2.21 13.73
N ALA A 11 -22.41 -3.13 12.82
CA ALA A 11 -21.66 -4.35 13.09
C ALA A 11 -20.26 -4.17 12.46
N ARG A 12 -19.24 -4.69 13.13
CA ARG A 12 -17.91 -4.77 12.53
C ARG A 12 -18.02 -5.66 11.30
N ALA A 13 -17.76 -5.10 10.13
CA ALA A 13 -17.56 -5.88 8.94
C ALA A 13 -16.38 -6.83 9.20
N GLY A 14 -16.55 -8.11 8.91
CA GLY A 14 -15.48 -9.09 9.04
C GLY A 14 -14.27 -8.68 8.17
N SER A 15 -13.23 -9.47 8.22
CA SER A 15 -11.95 -9.26 7.54
C SER A 15 -12.00 -9.28 6.01
N ALA A 16 -13.17 -9.30 5.38
CA ALA A 16 -13.29 -9.21 3.93
C ALA A 16 -13.05 -7.75 3.51
N SER A 17 -11.90 -7.50 2.96
CA SER A 17 -11.58 -6.21 2.36
C SER A 17 -12.55 -5.95 1.20
N PRO A 18 -13.22 -4.78 1.15
CA PRO A 18 -14.12 -4.43 0.07
C PRO A 18 -13.39 -4.03 -1.21
N TYR A 19 -12.07 -4.12 -1.22
CA TYR A 19 -11.24 -3.58 -2.28
C TYR A 19 -11.13 -4.55 -3.46
N LYS A 20 -11.15 -3.97 -4.66
CA LYS A 20 -11.05 -4.73 -5.91
C LYS A 20 -10.04 -4.10 -6.84
N ILE A 21 -9.38 -4.94 -7.64
CA ILE A 21 -8.67 -4.51 -8.85
C ILE A 21 -9.59 -4.78 -10.04
N LYS A 22 -9.67 -3.82 -10.96
CA LYS A 22 -10.55 -3.92 -12.12
C LYS A 22 -10.14 -5.07 -13.04
N ALA A 23 -11.12 -5.73 -13.61
CA ALA A 23 -10.91 -6.71 -14.67
C ALA A 23 -10.07 -6.12 -15.82
N GLY A 24 -9.08 -6.87 -16.29
CA GLY A 24 -8.19 -6.42 -17.36
C GLY A 24 -7.09 -5.45 -16.92
N PHE A 25 -6.93 -5.18 -15.62
CA PHE A 25 -5.81 -4.39 -15.13
C PHE A 25 -4.47 -5.09 -15.43
N VAL A 26 -3.56 -4.36 -16.08
CA VAL A 26 -2.34 -4.94 -16.67
C VAL A 26 -1.14 -4.94 -15.73
N THR A 27 -1.14 -4.07 -14.74
CA THR A 27 -0.02 -3.93 -13.82
C THR A 27 -0.08 -5.00 -12.73
N ALA A 28 1.04 -5.63 -12.45
CA ALA A 28 1.16 -6.56 -11.33
C ALA A 28 1.11 -5.80 -10.00
N VAL A 29 0.54 -6.45 -8.97
CA VAL A 29 0.46 -5.93 -7.61
C VAL A 29 0.98 -7.00 -6.66
N TYR A 30 1.98 -6.68 -5.87
CA TYR A 30 2.73 -7.63 -5.06
C TYR A 30 2.40 -7.52 -3.58
N TYR A 31 2.61 -8.59 -2.84
CA TYR A 31 2.52 -8.60 -1.38
C TYR A 31 3.44 -7.55 -0.76
N GLY A 32 2.87 -6.63 -0.02
CA GLY A 32 3.60 -5.50 0.57
C GLY A 32 3.58 -4.22 -0.26
N ASP A 33 2.95 -4.21 -1.44
CA ASP A 33 2.76 -2.96 -2.19
C ASP A 33 1.85 -2.00 -1.43
N ALA A 34 2.26 -0.75 -1.37
CA ALA A 34 1.36 0.35 -1.00
C ALA A 34 0.33 0.54 -2.13
N VAL A 35 -0.95 0.61 -1.75
CA VAL A 35 -2.03 0.76 -2.73
C VAL A 35 -2.89 1.97 -2.40
N ARG A 36 -3.44 2.59 -3.43
CA ARG A 36 -4.33 3.74 -3.36
C ARG A 36 -5.64 3.49 -4.08
N MET A 37 -6.63 4.31 -3.78
CA MET A 37 -7.85 4.34 -4.59
C MET A 37 -7.53 4.90 -5.97
N TRP A 38 -8.17 4.33 -6.95
CA TRP A 38 -8.17 4.87 -8.30
C TRP A 38 -9.01 6.15 -8.35
N ILE A 39 -8.51 7.17 -9.02
CA ILE A 39 -9.23 8.43 -9.21
C ILE A 39 -9.41 8.73 -10.71
N SER A 40 -10.39 9.57 -11.02
CA SER A 40 -10.62 10.04 -12.38
C SER A 40 -9.38 10.77 -12.92
N GLY A 41 -8.90 10.34 -14.09
CA GLY A 41 -7.70 10.90 -14.72
C GLY A 41 -6.43 10.05 -14.59
N ASP A 42 -6.45 8.96 -13.82
CA ASP A 42 -5.31 8.03 -13.76
C ASP A 42 -5.08 7.31 -15.10
N ASP A 43 -6.13 6.84 -15.72
CA ASP A 43 -6.19 6.42 -17.12
C ASP A 43 -7.65 6.31 -17.62
N SER A 44 -7.82 6.10 -18.91
CA SER A 44 -9.14 6.02 -19.57
C SER A 44 -9.91 4.73 -19.24
N SER A 45 -9.27 3.74 -18.65
CA SER A 45 -9.85 2.44 -18.32
C SER A 45 -10.32 2.36 -16.86
N SER A 46 -10.11 3.41 -16.07
CA SER A 46 -10.38 3.43 -14.65
C SER A 46 -11.85 3.63 -14.30
N ALA A 47 -12.23 3.09 -13.17
CA ALA A 47 -13.50 3.39 -12.52
C ALA A 47 -13.26 3.68 -11.04
N ALA A 48 -13.98 4.63 -10.48
CA ALA A 48 -13.93 4.93 -9.05
C ALA A 48 -14.26 3.67 -8.22
N GLY A 49 -13.57 3.51 -7.09
CA GLY A 49 -13.77 2.38 -6.18
C GLY A 49 -12.79 1.22 -6.35
N TYR A 50 -11.99 1.19 -7.41
CA TYR A 50 -10.92 0.20 -7.56
C TYR A 50 -9.61 0.70 -6.94
N ILE A 51 -8.71 -0.24 -6.62
CA ILE A 51 -7.37 0.07 -6.13
C ILE A 51 -6.31 -0.13 -7.21
N THR A 52 -5.21 0.60 -7.06
CA THR A 52 -4.02 0.51 -7.91
C THR A 52 -2.76 0.66 -7.03
N PRO A 53 -1.61 0.15 -7.44
CA PRO A 53 -0.35 0.42 -6.74
C PRO A 53 -0.08 1.91 -6.62
N TRP A 54 0.52 2.29 -5.50
CA TRP A 54 1.07 3.63 -5.32
C TRP A 54 2.25 3.85 -6.27
N VAL A 55 2.33 5.02 -6.85
CA VAL A 55 3.45 5.44 -7.71
C VAL A 55 4.15 6.62 -7.06
N ASN A 56 5.48 6.64 -7.14
CA ASN A 56 6.26 7.77 -6.64
C ASN A 56 5.75 9.10 -7.21
N GLY A 57 5.51 10.06 -6.33
CA GLY A 57 4.93 11.35 -6.68
C GLY A 57 3.41 11.43 -6.56
N ASP A 58 2.71 10.34 -6.29
CA ASP A 58 1.25 10.35 -6.08
C ASP A 58 0.81 11.26 -4.92
N GLY A 59 1.67 11.41 -3.91
CA GLY A 59 1.48 12.35 -2.80
C GLY A 59 1.93 13.78 -3.07
N ALA A 60 2.58 14.05 -4.20
CA ALA A 60 3.05 15.37 -4.56
C ALA A 60 1.99 16.14 -5.36
N GLY A 61 1.88 17.44 -5.10
CA GLY A 61 1.11 18.34 -5.97
C GLY A 61 -0.38 18.44 -5.72
N GLY A 62 -0.87 18.19 -4.50
CA GLY A 62 -2.23 18.59 -4.11
C GLY A 62 -3.22 17.47 -3.98
N ALA A 63 -2.83 16.42 -3.30
CA ALA A 63 -3.69 15.57 -2.44
C ALA A 63 -5.02 15.02 -3.02
N THR A 64 -5.08 14.71 -4.27
CA THR A 64 -6.22 13.92 -4.78
C THR A 64 -5.98 12.42 -4.66
N LYS A 65 -4.72 11.99 -4.49
CA LYS A 65 -4.35 10.59 -4.35
C LYS A 65 -4.08 10.28 -2.88
N ILE A 66 -4.84 9.36 -2.35
CA ILE A 66 -4.83 8.99 -0.93
C ILE A 66 -4.48 7.51 -0.80
N LEU A 67 -3.56 7.20 0.09
CA LEU A 67 -3.20 5.82 0.40
C LEU A 67 -4.41 5.09 1.00
N VAL A 68 -4.67 3.87 0.54
CA VAL A 68 -5.64 2.96 1.16
C VAL A 68 -4.95 2.14 2.25
N GLY A 69 -3.87 1.45 1.89
CA GLY A 69 -3.18 0.57 2.80
C GLY A 69 -2.09 -0.26 2.11
N ILE A 70 -1.80 -1.41 2.68
CA ILE A 70 -0.81 -2.36 2.17
C ILE A 70 -1.51 -3.60 1.64
N PHE A 71 -1.18 -3.97 0.41
CA PHE A 71 -1.72 -5.15 -0.26
C PHE A 71 -1.13 -6.45 0.34
N LEU A 72 -2.00 -7.39 0.69
CA LEU A 72 -1.64 -8.65 1.34
C LEU A 72 -1.95 -9.88 0.49
N GLY A 73 -2.60 -9.70 -0.65
CA GLY A 73 -2.95 -10.79 -1.54
C GLY A 73 -4.29 -10.60 -2.23
N CYS A 74 -4.67 -11.57 -3.03
CA CYS A 74 -5.91 -11.50 -3.81
C CYS A 74 -6.50 -12.87 -4.11
N SER A 75 -7.74 -12.87 -4.56
CA SER A 75 -8.39 -14.02 -5.17
C SER A 75 -9.08 -13.62 -6.47
N TYR A 76 -8.94 -14.43 -7.50
CA TYR A 76 -9.52 -14.18 -8.81
C TYR A 76 -9.68 -15.45 -9.64
N TYR A 77 -10.52 -15.42 -10.66
CA TYR A 77 -10.59 -16.48 -11.65
C TYR A 77 -9.53 -16.23 -12.72
N SER A 78 -8.51 -17.11 -12.76
CA SER A 78 -7.40 -17.03 -13.70
C SER A 78 -7.86 -17.49 -15.09
N THR A 79 -7.59 -16.68 -16.10
CA THR A 79 -7.87 -17.01 -17.50
C THR A 79 -6.91 -18.05 -18.05
N SER A 80 -5.67 -18.05 -17.58
CA SER A 80 -4.63 -18.99 -17.98
C SER A 80 -4.80 -20.36 -17.33
N GLN A 81 -5.12 -20.42 -16.04
CA GLN A 81 -5.27 -21.67 -15.29
C GLN A 81 -6.70 -22.23 -15.30
N LYS A 82 -7.70 -21.47 -15.78
CA LYS A 82 -9.12 -21.84 -15.82
C LYS A 82 -9.71 -22.25 -14.46
N LYS A 83 -9.25 -21.62 -13.39
CA LYS A 83 -9.71 -21.88 -12.01
C LYS A 83 -9.61 -20.64 -11.16
N THR A 84 -10.30 -20.65 -10.01
CA THR A 84 -10.08 -19.63 -8.97
C THR A 84 -8.73 -19.84 -8.30
N VAL A 85 -7.97 -18.77 -8.23
CA VAL A 85 -6.63 -18.71 -7.63
C VAL A 85 -6.65 -17.80 -6.43
N TYR A 86 -6.03 -18.23 -5.34
CA TYR A 86 -5.70 -17.42 -4.17
C TYR A 86 -4.19 -17.21 -4.19
N ASN A 87 -3.75 -15.97 -4.24
CA ASN A 87 -2.33 -15.68 -4.41
C ASN A 87 -1.93 -14.48 -3.55
N ASN A 88 -0.65 -14.46 -3.18
CA ASN A 88 -0.06 -13.30 -2.47
C ASN A 88 0.22 -12.12 -3.40
N TYR A 89 0.13 -12.28 -4.72
CA TYR A 89 0.28 -11.20 -5.68
C TYR A 89 -0.68 -11.37 -6.86
N TYR A 90 -1.01 -10.28 -7.52
CA TYR A 90 -1.74 -10.26 -8.79
C TYR A 90 -0.75 -10.10 -9.94
N PRO A 91 -0.68 -11.03 -10.90
CA PRO A 91 0.34 -10.98 -11.97
C PRO A 91 0.07 -9.95 -13.07
N GLY A 92 -1.13 -9.34 -13.08
CA GLY A 92 -1.60 -8.51 -14.21
C GLY A 92 -2.21 -9.35 -15.33
N SER A 93 -3.22 -8.80 -16.00
CA SER A 93 -3.85 -9.34 -17.23
C SER A 93 -4.38 -10.77 -17.19
N ASP A 94 -4.41 -11.45 -16.04
CA ASP A 94 -4.85 -12.86 -15.94
C ASP A 94 -6.26 -13.05 -15.34
N ALA A 95 -6.93 -11.98 -14.94
CA ALA A 95 -8.25 -12.09 -14.35
C ALA A 95 -9.36 -11.95 -15.39
N ALA A 96 -10.34 -12.88 -15.38
CA ALA A 96 -11.51 -12.85 -16.24
C ALA A 96 -12.56 -11.83 -15.77
N ALA A 97 -12.53 -11.48 -14.49
CA ALA A 97 -13.44 -10.53 -13.83
C ALA A 97 -12.65 -9.70 -12.81
N ASP A 98 -13.34 -8.86 -12.06
CA ASP A 98 -12.70 -8.10 -10.98
C ASP A 98 -12.03 -9.02 -9.97
N VAL A 99 -10.89 -8.58 -9.47
CA VAL A 99 -10.05 -9.29 -8.51
C VAL A 99 -10.42 -8.84 -7.10
N ASP A 100 -10.74 -9.77 -6.22
CA ASP A 100 -10.94 -9.47 -4.81
C ASP A 100 -9.59 -9.36 -4.10
N CYS A 101 -9.36 -8.21 -3.45
CA CYS A 101 -8.08 -7.87 -2.85
C CYS A 101 -8.15 -7.82 -1.33
N TYR A 102 -7.12 -8.32 -0.68
CA TYR A 102 -6.93 -8.22 0.76
C TYR A 102 -5.93 -7.10 1.02
N VAL A 103 -6.38 -6.06 1.71
CA VAL A 103 -5.59 -4.87 2.02
C VAL A 103 -5.65 -4.62 3.52
N CYS A 104 -4.50 -4.38 4.13
CA CYS A 104 -4.46 -3.87 5.50
C CYS A 104 -4.62 -2.36 5.46
N ASP A 105 -5.78 -1.89 5.83
CA ASP A 105 -6.21 -0.50 5.81
C ASP A 105 -6.38 0.11 7.21
N ASP A 106 -5.90 -0.59 8.25
CA ASP A 106 -5.96 -0.11 9.62
C ASP A 106 -5.05 1.12 9.80
N PRO A 107 -5.62 2.30 10.09
CA PRO A 107 -4.88 3.55 10.20
C PRO A 107 -3.84 3.58 11.32
N GLN A 108 -3.92 2.68 12.31
CA GLN A 108 -2.97 2.59 13.42
C GLN A 108 -1.82 1.62 13.16
N SER A 109 -1.85 0.90 12.04
CA SER A 109 -0.80 -0.04 11.67
C SER A 109 0.54 0.65 11.44
N GLN A 110 1.59 0.00 11.92
CA GLN A 110 2.97 0.39 11.69
C GLN A 110 3.67 -0.68 10.84
N TRP A 111 4.57 -0.25 9.99
CA TRP A 111 5.23 -1.09 9.01
C TRP A 111 6.73 -0.93 9.08
N MET A 112 7.44 -2.04 9.02
CA MET A 112 8.88 -2.01 8.80
C MET A 112 9.12 -2.00 7.28
N VAL A 113 9.85 -0.99 6.81
CA VAL A 113 10.14 -0.80 5.38
C VAL A 113 11.59 -0.38 5.21
N GLN A 114 12.18 -0.70 4.07
CA GLN A 114 13.53 -0.30 3.72
C GLN A 114 13.54 1.18 3.29
N ALA A 115 14.49 1.95 3.78
CA ALA A 115 14.79 3.29 3.29
C ALA A 115 15.36 3.24 1.85
N GLY A 116 15.43 4.37 1.19
CA GLY A 116 16.09 4.49 -0.09
C GLY A 116 17.62 4.44 0.00
N SER A 117 18.30 4.82 -1.06
CA SER A 117 19.77 4.84 -1.13
C SER A 117 20.42 5.84 -0.16
N THR A 118 19.65 6.81 0.35
CA THR A 118 20.08 7.70 1.43
C THR A 118 19.59 7.16 2.77
N ALA A 119 20.49 7.09 3.74
CA ALA A 119 20.14 6.61 5.06
C ALA A 119 19.04 7.45 5.72
N CYS A 120 18.06 6.79 6.32
CA CYS A 120 17.13 7.43 7.22
C CYS A 120 17.77 7.51 8.61
N GLY A 121 18.21 8.69 9.00
CA GLY A 121 18.83 8.92 10.30
C GLY A 121 17.86 9.38 11.36
N PHE A 122 18.33 9.53 12.58
CA PHE A 122 17.52 9.93 13.74
C PHE A 122 16.81 11.28 13.55
N ALA A 123 17.41 12.20 12.81
CA ALA A 123 16.83 13.51 12.49
C ALA A 123 15.57 13.42 11.60
N ASN A 124 15.35 12.30 10.94
CA ASN A 124 14.19 12.08 10.06
C ASN A 124 12.97 11.51 10.80
N ILE A 125 13.08 11.18 12.09
CA ILE A 125 11.93 10.74 12.88
C ILE A 125 10.90 11.88 12.95
N GLY A 126 9.67 11.54 12.64
CA GLY A 126 8.55 12.50 12.60
C GLY A 126 8.35 13.18 11.24
N THR A 127 9.24 13.01 10.27
CA THR A 127 9.06 13.52 8.90
C THR A 127 8.17 12.63 8.07
N CYS A 128 7.62 13.17 7.00
CA CYS A 128 6.84 12.44 6.01
C CYS A 128 7.73 12.01 4.84
N VAL A 129 7.36 10.89 4.22
CA VAL A 129 8.15 10.26 3.15
C VAL A 129 7.23 9.59 2.14
N ASP A 130 7.63 9.61 0.88
CA ASP A 130 6.97 8.90 -0.22
C ASP A 130 7.57 7.50 -0.40
N VAL A 131 6.95 6.74 -1.28
CA VAL A 131 7.38 5.39 -1.66
C VAL A 131 7.94 5.40 -3.07
N GLU A 132 9.07 4.75 -3.25
CA GLU A 132 9.61 4.44 -4.56
C GLU A 132 9.00 3.13 -5.06
N SER A 133 8.39 3.19 -6.24
CA SER A 133 7.71 2.04 -6.86
C SER A 133 8.65 1.21 -7.75
N THR A 134 9.91 1.59 -7.87
CA THR A 134 10.94 0.85 -8.61
C THR A 134 12.10 0.48 -7.68
N PRO A 135 12.61 -0.76 -7.76
CA PRO A 135 12.19 -1.84 -8.65
C PRO A 135 10.79 -2.39 -8.31
N VAL A 136 10.11 -2.88 -9.33
CA VAL A 136 8.86 -3.63 -9.14
C VAL A 136 9.12 -4.91 -8.34
N GLY A 137 8.06 -5.52 -7.80
CA GLY A 137 8.17 -6.77 -7.03
C GLY A 137 8.70 -7.96 -7.83
N ASN A 138 8.99 -9.01 -7.13
CA ASN A 138 9.54 -10.25 -7.70
C ASN A 138 8.40 -11.24 -7.99
N THR A 139 8.22 -11.61 -9.26
CA THR A 139 7.16 -12.54 -9.71
C THR A 139 7.33 -13.97 -9.20
N THR A 140 8.54 -14.37 -8.81
CA THR A 140 8.81 -15.71 -8.28
C THR A 140 8.39 -15.82 -6.82
N THR A 141 8.63 -14.78 -6.03
CA THR A 141 8.29 -14.75 -4.59
C THR A 141 6.95 -14.07 -4.33
N GLY A 142 6.47 -13.26 -5.26
CA GLY A 142 5.27 -12.43 -5.09
C GLY A 142 5.45 -11.25 -4.12
N ILE A 143 6.70 -10.91 -3.77
CA ILE A 143 7.02 -9.87 -2.78
C ILE A 143 7.31 -8.55 -3.47
N SER A 144 6.82 -7.47 -2.89
CA SER A 144 7.03 -6.08 -3.30
C SER A 144 8.51 -5.71 -3.35
N GLY A 145 8.87 -4.88 -4.32
CA GLY A 145 10.15 -4.18 -4.36
C GLY A 145 10.09 -2.73 -3.86
N MET A 146 8.92 -2.27 -3.42
CA MET A 146 8.73 -0.91 -2.94
C MET A 146 9.60 -0.63 -1.70
N HIS A 147 10.17 0.56 -1.68
CA HIS A 147 10.96 1.08 -0.56
C HIS A 147 10.70 2.59 -0.42
N LEU A 148 11.19 3.22 0.63
CA LEU A 148 11.00 4.67 0.81
C LEU A 148 11.86 5.47 -0.18
N THR A 149 11.37 6.64 -0.55
CA THR A 149 12.18 7.61 -1.31
C THR A 149 13.31 8.17 -0.46
N ASN A 150 14.24 8.87 -1.12
CA ASN A 150 15.38 9.52 -0.44
C ASN A 150 15.04 10.87 0.20
N THR A 151 13.81 11.35 0.04
CA THR A 151 13.39 12.68 0.45
C THR A 151 12.46 12.62 1.65
N TYR A 152 12.93 13.14 2.77
CA TYR A 152 12.19 13.26 4.03
C TYR A 152 11.76 14.70 4.21
N THR A 153 10.47 14.95 4.34
CA THR A 153 9.90 16.33 4.35
C THR A 153 8.82 16.49 5.41
N THR A 154 8.29 17.71 5.52
CA THR A 154 7.12 18.01 6.37
C THR A 154 5.80 18.01 5.59
N THR A 155 5.83 17.58 4.33
CA THR A 155 4.66 17.57 3.44
C THR A 155 3.64 16.53 3.92
N ASN A 156 2.49 17.00 4.36
CA ASN A 156 1.44 16.18 4.97
C ASN A 156 0.64 15.32 3.97
N THR A 157 0.79 15.53 2.67
CA THR A 157 0.13 14.74 1.62
C THR A 157 0.86 13.44 1.30
N LEU A 158 2.07 13.25 1.82
CA LEU A 158 2.84 12.02 1.61
C LEU A 158 2.23 10.83 2.38
N PRO A 159 2.36 9.61 1.85
CA PRO A 159 1.64 8.43 2.35
C PRO A 159 2.10 7.98 3.73
N PHE A 160 3.38 8.10 4.04
CA PHE A 160 3.97 7.58 5.27
C PHE A 160 4.64 8.66 6.12
N LYS A 161 4.71 8.39 7.41
CA LYS A 161 5.47 9.15 8.40
C LYS A 161 6.45 8.23 9.10
N VAL A 162 7.69 8.67 9.23
CA VAL A 162 8.73 7.93 9.97
C VAL A 162 8.43 8.01 11.46
N VAL A 163 8.29 6.85 12.10
CA VAL A 163 7.99 6.73 13.53
C VAL A 163 9.24 6.40 14.32
N ASN A 164 10.04 5.45 13.81
CA ASN A 164 11.23 4.97 14.50
C ASN A 164 12.23 4.35 13.51
N LEU A 165 13.42 4.08 13.99
CA LEU A 165 14.47 3.38 13.26
C LEU A 165 14.66 1.98 13.83
N VAL A 166 15.00 1.01 12.98
CA VAL A 166 15.39 -0.32 13.43
C VAL A 166 16.88 -0.31 13.72
N THR A 167 17.24 -0.34 15.00
CA THR A 167 18.63 -0.22 15.46
C THR A 167 19.16 -1.51 16.10
N SER A 168 18.36 -2.56 16.18
CA SER A 168 18.74 -3.82 16.83
C SER A 168 18.30 -5.02 15.97
N PRO A 169 19.15 -6.03 15.77
CA PRO A 169 20.56 -6.06 16.18
C PRO A 169 21.40 -5.05 15.39
N PRO A 170 22.45 -4.45 15.97
CA PRO A 170 23.32 -3.52 15.25
C PRO A 170 24.14 -4.24 14.17
N GLY A 171 24.48 -3.51 13.11
CA GLY A 171 25.30 -4.01 12.00
C GLY A 171 24.55 -4.09 10.67
N ALA A 172 25.07 -4.86 9.73
CA ALA A 172 24.51 -5.03 8.39
C ALA A 172 23.03 -5.52 8.42
N ASN A 173 22.39 -5.52 7.27
CA ASN A 173 21.00 -5.93 7.09
C ASN A 173 19.92 -4.94 7.61
N GLY A 174 20.20 -3.66 7.41
CA GLY A 174 19.20 -2.62 7.60
C GLY A 174 19.09 -2.01 9.00
N ALA A 175 19.92 -2.49 9.96
CA ALA A 175 19.98 -1.89 11.31
C ALA A 175 21.03 -0.78 11.44
N ASP A 176 21.86 -0.58 10.43
CA ASP A 176 22.83 0.52 10.40
C ASP A 176 22.18 1.80 9.90
N ILE A 177 21.96 2.74 10.79
CA ILE A 177 21.31 4.03 10.49
C ILE A 177 22.24 5.03 9.77
N THR A 178 23.47 4.66 9.46
CA THR A 178 24.44 5.52 8.77
C THR A 178 24.56 5.20 7.29
N THR A 179 24.06 4.05 6.85
CA THR A 179 24.10 3.61 5.46
C THR A 179 22.71 3.60 4.84
N GLY A 180 22.64 3.78 3.53
CA GLY A 180 21.39 3.66 2.77
C GLY A 180 20.77 2.28 2.89
N TYR A 181 19.50 2.18 2.53
CA TYR A 181 18.71 0.96 2.59
C TYR A 181 18.53 0.37 4.00
N ASN A 182 18.68 1.19 5.03
CA ASN A 182 18.40 0.79 6.40
C ASN A 182 16.90 0.60 6.64
N ASN A 183 16.54 -0.23 7.62
CA ASN A 183 15.15 -0.48 7.96
C ASN A 183 14.61 0.59 8.90
N VAL A 184 13.43 1.04 8.61
CA VAL A 184 12.70 2.05 9.39
C VAL A 184 11.28 1.60 9.69
N ILE A 185 10.72 2.12 10.77
CA ILE A 185 9.32 1.91 11.12
C ILE A 185 8.54 3.16 10.70
N VAL A 186 7.53 2.94 9.88
CA VAL A 186 6.64 3.99 9.41
C VAL A 186 5.20 3.71 9.84
N ALA A 187 4.42 4.77 9.97
CA ALA A 187 2.98 4.72 10.11
C ALA A 187 2.31 5.37 8.90
N PHE A 188 1.09 5.02 8.63
CA PHE A 188 0.29 5.73 7.64
C PHE A 188 0.15 7.20 8.03
N ASN A 189 0.32 8.10 7.07
CA ASN A 189 0.15 9.54 7.23
C ASN A 189 -1.08 10.03 6.45
N ASN A 190 -0.99 10.19 5.14
CA ASN A 190 -2.13 10.53 4.30
C ASN A 190 -2.83 9.25 3.82
N GLN A 191 -3.74 8.75 4.64
CA GLN A 191 -4.43 7.48 4.41
C GLN A 191 -5.94 7.72 4.49
N GLN A 192 -6.73 6.96 3.74
CA GLN A 192 -8.16 7.18 3.52
C GLN A 192 -8.97 7.34 4.81
N TYR A 193 -8.68 6.59 5.85
CA TYR A 193 -9.38 6.69 7.14
C TYR A 193 -8.78 7.72 8.11
N LYS A 194 -7.65 8.34 7.74
CA LYS A 194 -7.05 9.47 8.46
C LYS A 194 -7.28 10.81 7.75
N ALA A 195 -7.59 10.78 6.47
CA ALA A 195 -7.86 11.99 5.70
C ALA A 195 -9.17 12.66 6.14
N LEU A 196 -9.18 13.98 6.16
CA LEU A 196 -10.36 14.77 6.49
C LEU A 196 -11.37 14.86 5.34
N LEU A 197 -10.95 14.56 4.11
CA LEU A 197 -11.77 14.62 2.91
C LEU A 197 -11.87 13.21 2.31
N GLY A 198 -13.04 12.87 1.84
CA GLY A 198 -13.24 11.67 1.02
C GLY A 198 -12.60 11.81 -0.37
N VAL A 199 -12.43 10.73 -1.06
CA VAL A 199 -11.99 10.66 -2.47
C VAL A 199 -13.17 10.73 -3.42
#